data_dae3b5dfe13d50b6c34ea7b00d055388
#
_entry.id   dae3b5dfe13d50b6c34ea7b00d055388
#
_cell.length_a   1.000
_cell.length_b   1.000
_cell.length_c   1.000
_cell.angle_alpha   90.00
_cell.angle_beta   90.00
_cell.angle_gamma   90.00
#
_symmetry.space_group_name_H-M   'P 1'
#
loop_
_entity.id
_entity.type
_entity.pdbx_description
1 polymer ?
#
loop_
_entity_poly.entity_id
_entity_poly.type
_entity_poly.pdbx_seq_one_letter_code
_entity_poly.pdbx_strand_id
1 'polypeptide(L)'
;MGNKIIVYKIASLILEGKVLTYGSLAKLAGIKNPRVVGTILHRNPDPKNTPCHRVVSGLGKVAENYAFGGAIGQIERLKREGVDVEENRVALNKYLWKSTKRFLL
;
A
#
# COMPACT_ATOMS: atom_id res chain seq x y z
N MET A 1 -17.60 4.92 9.34
CA MET A 1 -17.04 3.90 9.71
C MET A 1 -16.51 3.11 8.58
N GLY A 2 -16.94 2.74 7.68
CA GLY A 2 -16.47 1.77 6.75
C GLY A 2 -15.12 1.99 6.11
N ASN A 3 -14.78 3.23 5.71
CA ASN A 3 -13.58 3.46 4.92
C ASN A 3 -12.30 3.02 5.61
N LYS A 4 -12.12 3.39 6.86
CA LYS A 4 -10.90 3.05 7.59
C LYS A 4 -10.77 1.54 7.74
N ILE A 5 -11.85 0.89 8.14
CA ILE A 5 -11.84 -0.56 8.39
C ILE A 5 -11.54 -1.32 7.11
N ILE A 6 -12.22 -0.98 6.01
CA ILE A 6 -12.03 -1.71 4.76
C ILE A 6 -10.65 -1.47 4.16
N VAL A 7 -10.11 -0.25 4.27
CA VAL A 7 -8.77 0.05 3.77
C VAL A 7 -7.73 -0.77 4.53
N TYR A 8 -7.81 -0.80 5.85
CA TYR A 8 -6.84 -1.57 6.64
C TYR A 8 -6.98 -3.06 6.37
N LYS A 9 -8.19 -3.55 6.20
CA LYS A 9 -8.41 -4.96 5.90
C LYS A 9 -7.78 -5.34 4.56
N ILE A 10 -7.99 -4.55 3.52
CA ILE A 10 -7.41 -4.84 2.21
C ILE A 10 -5.89 -4.75 2.27
N ALA A 11 -5.36 -3.72 2.92
CA ALA A 11 -3.91 -3.56 3.04
C ALA A 11 -3.28 -4.76 3.74
N SER A 12 -3.95 -5.31 4.75
CA SER A 12 -3.44 -6.46 5.49
C SER A 12 -3.39 -7.74 4.64
N LEU A 13 -4.08 -7.76 3.51
CA LEU A 13 -4.10 -8.91 2.62
C LEU A 13 -3.00 -8.88 1.57
N ILE A 14 -2.35 -7.72 1.37
CA ILE A 14 -1.26 -7.62 0.39
C ILE A 14 -0.12 -8.49 0.86
N LEU A 15 0.31 -9.42 0.01
CA LEU A 15 1.34 -10.39 0.37
C LEU A 15 2.70 -9.74 0.51
N GLU A 16 3.52 -10.29 1.39
CA GLU A 16 4.91 -9.89 1.52
C GLU A 16 5.60 -10.06 0.16
N GLY A 17 6.39 -9.06 -0.22
CA GLY A 17 7.06 -9.09 -1.52
C GLY A 17 6.22 -8.55 -2.65
N LYS A 18 5.02 -8.06 -2.35
CA LYS A 18 4.12 -7.48 -3.35
C LYS A 18 3.69 -6.08 -2.92
N VAL A 19 3.23 -5.30 -3.91
CA VAL A 19 2.73 -3.95 -3.65
C VAL A 19 1.39 -3.75 -4.32
N LEU A 20 0.65 -2.75 -3.85
CA LEU A 20 -0.61 -2.33 -4.44
C LEU A 20 -0.58 -0.81 -4.57
N THR A 21 -1.29 -0.27 -5.55
CA THR A 21 -1.34 1.19 -5.70
C THR A 21 -2.48 1.77 -4.89
N TYR A 22 -2.36 3.05 -4.53
CA TYR A 22 -3.45 3.75 -3.84
C TYR A 22 -4.75 3.69 -4.65
N GLY A 23 -4.64 3.84 -5.98
CA GLY A 23 -5.81 3.80 -6.83
C GLY A 23 -6.50 2.44 -6.84
N SER A 24 -5.70 1.38 -6.91
CA SER A 24 -6.27 0.03 -6.88
C SER A 24 -6.91 -0.28 -5.54
N LEU A 25 -6.25 0.14 -4.45
CA LEU A 25 -6.81 -0.08 -3.12
C LEU A 25 -8.12 0.68 -2.96
N ALA A 26 -8.15 1.93 -3.43
CA ALA A 26 -9.38 2.74 -3.38
C ALA A 26 -10.50 2.05 -4.12
N LYS A 27 -10.20 1.53 -5.31
CA LYS A 27 -11.20 0.84 -6.13
C LYS A 27 -11.76 -0.39 -5.42
N LEU A 28 -10.87 -1.19 -4.83
CA LEU A 28 -11.30 -2.37 -4.08
C LEU A 28 -12.14 -2.00 -2.86
N ALA A 29 -11.84 -0.87 -2.25
CA ALA A 29 -12.55 -0.41 -1.06
C ALA A 29 -13.83 0.37 -1.38
N GLY A 30 -14.10 0.65 -2.65
CA GLY A 30 -15.26 1.44 -3.03
C GLY A 30 -15.09 2.92 -2.75
N ILE A 31 -13.86 3.41 -2.69
CA ILE A 31 -13.55 4.81 -2.41
C ILE A 31 -13.20 5.50 -3.72
N LYS A 32 -13.87 6.61 -4.01
CA LYS A 32 -13.66 7.31 -5.29
C LYS A 32 -12.34 8.04 -5.38
N ASN A 33 -11.91 8.64 -4.27
CA ASN A 33 -10.69 9.48 -4.28
C ASN A 33 -9.54 8.75 -3.59
N PRO A 34 -8.49 8.36 -4.32
CA PRO A 34 -7.36 7.65 -3.73
C PRO A 34 -6.63 8.41 -2.63
N ARG A 35 -6.77 9.74 -2.60
CA ARG A 35 -6.16 10.55 -1.53
C ARG A 35 -6.72 10.17 -0.16
N VAL A 36 -7.98 9.75 -0.12
CA VAL A 36 -8.58 9.30 1.13
C VAL A 36 -7.85 8.08 1.66
N VAL A 37 -7.47 7.17 0.77
CA VAL A 37 -6.69 5.98 1.15
C VAL A 37 -5.36 6.42 1.75
N GLY A 38 -4.67 7.37 1.10
CA GLY A 38 -3.40 7.86 1.60
C GLY A 38 -3.51 8.44 3.00
N THR A 39 -4.54 9.25 3.24
CA THR A 39 -4.78 9.83 4.54
C THR A 39 -5.03 8.76 5.61
N ILE A 40 -5.82 7.76 5.27
CA ILE A 40 -6.14 6.67 6.19
C ILE A 40 -4.87 5.87 6.53
N LEU A 41 -4.07 5.54 5.52
CA LEU A 41 -2.85 4.77 5.73
C LEU A 41 -1.80 5.56 6.51
N HIS A 42 -1.76 6.88 6.32
CA HIS A 42 -0.81 7.71 7.05
C HIS A 42 -1.07 7.67 8.56
N ARG A 43 -2.30 7.39 8.96
CA ARG A 43 -2.70 7.30 10.37
C ARG A 43 -2.76 5.86 10.88
N ASN A 44 -2.18 4.94 10.14
CA ASN A 44 -2.17 3.54 10.51
C ASN A 44 -1.46 3.33 11.85
N PRO A 45 -2.15 2.81 12.87
CA PRO A 45 -1.53 2.63 14.20
C PRO A 45 -0.77 1.31 14.33
N ASP A 46 -0.83 0.44 13.34
CA ASP A 46 -0.29 -0.92 13.47
C ASP A 46 0.38 -1.37 12.17
N PRO A 47 1.56 -0.79 11.85
CA PRO A 47 2.23 -1.11 10.58
C PRO A 47 2.71 -2.55 10.47
N LYS A 48 2.78 -3.25 11.58
CA LYS A 48 3.19 -4.65 11.56
C LYS A 48 2.11 -5.54 10.96
N ASN A 49 0.87 -5.37 11.40
CA ASN A 49 -0.25 -6.18 10.91
C ASN A 49 -0.96 -5.56 9.73
N THR A 50 -0.84 -4.25 9.55
CA THR A 50 -1.40 -3.53 8.41
C THR A 50 -0.24 -2.93 7.64
N PRO A 51 0.33 -3.66 6.67
CA PRO A 51 1.59 -3.26 6.03
C PRO A 51 1.40 -2.13 5.03
N CYS A 52 1.22 -0.92 5.53
CA CYS A 52 0.99 0.24 4.69
C CYS A 52 2.19 0.56 3.79
N HIS A 53 3.37 0.04 4.10
CA HIS A 53 4.55 0.22 3.24
C HIS A 53 4.38 -0.49 1.89
N ARG A 54 3.43 -1.41 1.77
CA ARG A 54 3.18 -2.13 0.52
C ARG A 54 2.24 -1.38 -0.42
N VAL A 55 1.90 -0.13 -0.09
CA VAL A 55 1.04 0.69 -0.95
C VAL A 55 1.87 1.82 -1.53
N VAL A 56 1.84 1.94 -2.85
CA VAL A 56 2.65 2.91 -3.60
C VAL A 56 1.75 3.68 -4.57
N SER A 57 2.30 4.71 -5.22
CA SER A 57 1.53 5.49 -6.18
C SER A 57 1.24 4.68 -7.44
N GLY A 58 0.39 5.22 -8.31
CA GLY A 58 0.08 4.58 -9.59
C GLY A 58 1.30 4.42 -10.49
N LEU A 59 2.37 5.16 -10.23
CA LEU A 59 3.63 5.03 -10.96
C LEU A 59 4.65 4.17 -10.21
N GLY A 60 4.24 3.57 -9.09
CA GLY A 60 5.13 2.74 -8.27
C GLY A 60 5.98 3.52 -7.30
N LYS A 61 5.76 4.83 -7.16
CA LYS A 61 6.60 5.66 -6.30
C LYS A 61 6.27 5.46 -4.82
N VAL A 62 7.33 5.44 -4.00
CA VAL A 62 7.17 5.43 -2.55
C VAL A 62 6.73 6.81 -2.08
N ALA A 63 6.15 6.88 -0.89
CA ALA A 63 5.62 8.12 -0.33
C ALA A 63 6.71 8.88 0.41
N GLU A 64 6.93 10.14 0.04
CA GLU A 64 7.93 10.97 0.73
C GLU A 64 7.54 11.21 2.18
N ASN A 65 6.25 11.25 2.46
CA ASN A 65 5.75 11.47 3.81
C ASN A 65 5.26 10.18 4.48
N TYR A 66 5.83 9.04 4.08
CA TYR A 66 5.49 7.78 4.72
C TYR A 66 5.63 7.91 6.24
N ALA A 67 4.61 7.49 6.98
CA ALA A 67 4.50 7.78 8.42
C ALA A 67 5.61 7.18 9.27
N PHE A 68 6.26 6.12 8.78
CA PHE A 68 7.27 5.40 9.57
C PHE A 68 8.66 5.56 8.97
N GLY A 69 9.10 6.81 8.84
CA GLY A 69 10.44 7.09 8.40
C GLY A 69 10.56 7.69 7.00
N GLY A 70 9.46 8.20 6.44
CA GLY A 70 9.49 8.81 5.11
C GLY A 70 9.83 7.82 4.02
N ALA A 71 10.28 8.33 2.88
CA ALA A 71 10.60 7.47 1.74
C ALA A 71 11.65 6.42 2.09
N ILE A 72 12.66 6.80 2.86
CA ILE A 72 13.73 5.87 3.25
C ILE A 72 13.16 4.73 4.08
N GLY A 73 12.27 5.04 5.01
CA GLY A 73 11.65 4.02 5.86
C GLY A 73 10.81 3.04 5.04
N GLN A 74 10.06 3.55 4.07
CA GLN A 74 9.27 2.69 3.21
C GLN A 74 10.16 1.80 2.34
N ILE A 75 11.22 2.37 1.76
CA ILE A 75 12.14 1.63 0.92
C ILE A 75 12.81 0.50 1.70
N GLU A 76 13.25 0.78 2.92
CA GLU A 76 13.89 -0.24 3.74
C GLU A 76 12.96 -1.42 4.01
N ARG A 77 11.69 -1.13 4.31
CA ARG A 77 10.73 -2.19 4.57
C ARG A 77 10.46 -3.03 3.33
N LEU A 78 10.34 -2.37 2.16
CA LEU A 78 10.13 -3.08 0.91
C LEU A 78 11.34 -3.94 0.55
N LYS A 79 12.54 -3.43 0.72
CA LYS A 79 13.75 -4.19 0.41
C LYS A 79 13.90 -5.41 1.29
N ARG A 80 13.51 -5.32 2.56
CA ARG A 80 13.55 -6.47 3.46
C ARG A 80 12.66 -7.60 2.97
N GLU A 81 11.62 -7.25 2.20
CA GLU A 81 10.68 -8.23 1.67
C GLU A 81 11.07 -8.70 0.27
N GLY A 82 12.22 -8.28 -0.23
CA GLY A 82 12.69 -8.71 -1.53
C GLY A 82 12.19 -7.86 -2.69
N VAL A 83 11.60 -6.69 -2.41
CA VAL A 83 11.12 -5.79 -3.45
C VAL A 83 12.23 -4.81 -3.81
N ASP A 84 12.65 -4.81 -5.08
CA ASP A 84 13.65 -3.87 -5.54
C ASP A 84 13.05 -2.49 -5.71
N VAL A 85 13.77 -1.47 -5.26
CA VAL A 85 13.35 -0.08 -5.39
C VAL A 85 14.48 0.70 -6.04
N GLU A 86 14.21 1.33 -7.19
CA GLU A 86 15.18 2.15 -7.90
C GLU A 86 14.61 3.53 -8.14
N GLU A 87 15.38 4.56 -7.78
CA GLU A 87 14.93 5.94 -7.93
C GLU A 87 13.56 6.16 -7.30
N ASN A 88 13.38 5.58 -6.10
CA ASN A 88 12.14 5.69 -5.32
C ASN A 88 10.94 5.06 -6.00
N ARG A 89 11.15 4.12 -6.93
CA ARG A 89 10.08 3.44 -7.64
C ARG A 89 10.19 1.94 -7.57
N VAL A 90 9.03 1.30 -7.55
CA VAL A 90 8.88 -0.14 -7.62
C VAL A 90 8.37 -0.48 -9.02
N ALA A 91 8.92 -1.52 -9.64
CA ALA A 91 8.45 -1.99 -10.94
C ALA A 91 7.11 -2.71 -10.75
N LEU A 92 6.02 -2.02 -11.10
CA LEU A 92 4.68 -2.57 -10.88
C LEU A 92 4.43 -3.85 -11.68
N ASN A 93 4.99 -3.94 -12.89
CA ASN A 93 4.81 -5.15 -13.69
C ASN A 93 5.41 -6.39 -13.03
N LYS A 94 6.33 -6.21 -12.09
CA LYS A 94 6.98 -7.31 -11.41
C LYS A 94 6.38 -7.60 -10.04
N TYR A 95 6.00 -6.56 -9.31
CA TYR A 95 5.62 -6.70 -7.90
C TYR A 95 4.16 -6.43 -7.58
N LEU A 96 3.36 -6.05 -8.57
CA LEU A 96 1.97 -5.71 -8.29
C LEU A 96 1.20 -6.92 -7.77
N TRP A 97 0.58 -6.76 -6.61
CA TRP A 97 -0.28 -7.79 -6.04
C TRP A 97 -1.56 -7.88 -6.86
N LYS A 98 -1.91 -9.08 -7.25
CA LYS A 98 -3.12 -9.33 -8.00
C LYS A 98 -3.97 -10.30 -7.21
N SER A 99 -5.14 -9.83 -6.81
CA SER A 99 -6.07 -10.67 -6.10
C SER A 99 -7.18 -11.09 -7.03
N THR A 100 -7.52 -12.37 -6.99
CA THR A 100 -8.66 -12.89 -7.74
C THR A 100 -9.87 -13.01 -6.83
N LYS A 101 -9.71 -12.72 -5.54
CA LYS A 101 -10.81 -12.86 -4.60
C LYS A 101 -11.61 -11.56 -4.51
N ARG A 102 -12.87 -11.72 -4.19
CA ARG A 102 -13.75 -10.58 -3.96
C ARG A 102 -13.83 -10.33 -2.47
N PHE A 103 -13.39 -9.17 -2.05
CA PHE A 103 -13.32 -8.85 -0.63
C PHE A 103 -14.64 -8.33 -0.06
N LEU A 104 -15.56 -7.92 -0.91
CA LEU A 104 -16.74 -7.21 -0.48
C LEU A 104 -18.03 -8.03 -0.57
N LEU A 105 -17.91 -9.30 -0.48
CA LEU A 105 -19.09 -10.16 -0.48
C LEU A 105 -19.72 -10.35 0.88
#